data_8c83aee3515916e282c50b7380df3203
#
_entry.id   8c83aee3515916e282c50b7380df3203
#
_cell.length_a   1.000
_cell.length_b   1.000
_cell.length_c   1.000
_cell.angle_alpha   90.00
_cell.angle_beta   90.00
_cell.angle_gamma   90.00
#
_symmetry.space_group_name_H-M   'P 1'
#
loop_
_entity.id
_entity.type
_entity.pdbx_description
1 polymer ?
#
loop_
_entity_poly.entity_id
_entity_poly.type
_entity_poly.pdbx_seq_one_letter_code
_entity_poly.pdbx_strand_id
1 'polypeptide(L)'
;LDKKVILIIMDGWGIAKAGEEDRSAVLSANTPFYDHILQTYPHSKLAASGLAVGLPDGQMGNSEVGHTNLGAGRVVYQDLVKINLAVSEGTLGQEKVLTDALDYARVNGKKTHFIGLVSDGGVHSHIDHLKGLCKIASDRGLDQVFVHAFTDGRDCDPKSALGFLTELQAAMAQSSGQIASITGRYYAMDRDKRWERVKLAYDAMVYGEGKHVAAADVLRAVEESYEAGVTDEFILPVIATKQDGSPLALIEEGDVVLCFNFRTDRGREITEVLTQQDFHEQNMHKLNLRYITMTNYDDTFKGVEVIFDKDNLNNTLGEVLEATGKKQIRIAETEKYPHVTFFFSGGREKPFEGESRLLCPSPKVATYDLQPEMSAFGIRDAIVPELIKGDVDFVCLNFANPDMVGHTGVFEAAVKACETVDQCVQAVVTTGLQHGYASIIIADHGNSDYMRNDDGSPNTAHSLNLVPCILVSNGAKNPIKDGKLADMAPTILDIMGIPKAPEMTGNSIL
;
A
#
# COMPACT_ATOMS: atom_id res chain seq x y z
N LEU A 1 -28.79 -22.23 -5.03
CA LEU A 1 -27.88 -21.37 -4.25
C LEU A 1 -28.70 -20.25 -3.61
N ASP A 2 -28.49 -20.00 -2.35
CA ASP A 2 -29.09 -18.88 -1.62
C ASP A 2 -28.58 -17.58 -2.24
N LYS A 3 -29.49 -16.64 -2.58
CA LYS A 3 -29.13 -15.39 -3.26
C LYS A 3 -28.69 -14.26 -2.31
N LYS A 4 -28.64 -14.56 -1.02
CA LYS A 4 -28.20 -13.64 0.03
C LYS A 4 -26.91 -14.15 0.64
N VAL A 5 -25.99 -13.25 0.99
CA VAL A 5 -24.64 -13.63 1.43
C VAL A 5 -24.25 -12.89 2.70
N ILE A 6 -23.66 -13.62 3.64
CA ILE A 6 -22.96 -13.07 4.80
C ILE A 6 -21.46 -13.33 4.59
N LEU A 7 -20.66 -12.28 4.50
CA LEU A 7 -19.21 -12.35 4.58
C LEU A 7 -18.81 -12.14 6.05
N ILE A 8 -18.27 -13.19 6.66
CA ILE A 8 -17.78 -13.16 8.04
C ILE A 8 -16.26 -13.14 8.01
N ILE A 9 -15.67 -12.08 8.53
CA ILE A 9 -14.22 -11.90 8.62
C ILE A 9 -13.81 -12.14 10.07
N MET A 10 -13.09 -13.24 10.31
CA MET A 10 -12.46 -13.53 11.59
C MET A 10 -11.06 -12.90 11.57
N ASP A 11 -10.98 -11.63 11.91
CA ASP A 11 -9.78 -10.81 11.78
C ASP A 11 -8.58 -11.43 12.51
N GLY A 12 -7.48 -11.66 11.78
CA GLY A 12 -6.27 -12.26 12.33
C GLY A 12 -6.30 -13.79 12.51
N TRP A 13 -7.32 -14.48 12.00
CA TRP A 13 -7.45 -15.95 12.07
C TRP A 13 -6.74 -16.63 10.91
N GLY A 14 -5.42 -16.80 11.01
CA GLY A 14 -4.63 -17.51 10.00
C GLY A 14 -4.64 -19.02 10.17
N ILE A 15 -4.06 -19.71 9.20
CA ILE A 15 -3.86 -21.17 9.20
C ILE A 15 -2.41 -21.44 9.60
N ALA A 16 -2.21 -22.05 10.77
CA ALA A 16 -0.88 -22.44 11.22
C ALA A 16 -0.22 -23.42 10.25
N LYS A 17 1.09 -23.30 10.06
CA LYS A 17 1.87 -24.24 9.27
C LYS A 17 2.10 -25.53 10.07
N ALA A 18 2.31 -26.62 9.34
CA ALA A 18 2.68 -27.89 9.95
C ALA A 18 4.01 -27.74 10.74
N GLY A 19 4.01 -28.18 11.99
CA GLY A 19 5.14 -28.04 12.92
C GLY A 19 5.12 -26.74 13.77
N GLU A 20 4.10 -25.90 13.61
CA GLU A 20 3.91 -24.67 14.37
C GLU A 20 2.64 -24.70 15.25
N GLU A 21 2.09 -25.88 15.50
CA GLU A 21 0.81 -26.06 16.17
C GLU A 21 0.83 -25.52 17.62
N ASP A 22 1.94 -25.64 18.32
CA ASP A 22 2.16 -25.14 19.68
C ASP A 22 2.28 -23.61 19.78
N ARG A 23 2.43 -22.95 18.62
CA ARG A 23 2.50 -21.47 18.50
C ARG A 23 1.16 -20.85 18.14
N SER A 24 0.20 -21.68 17.77
CA SER A 24 -1.11 -21.22 17.30
C SER A 24 -2.15 -21.21 18.41
N ALA A 25 -2.63 -20.01 18.75
CA ALA A 25 -3.79 -19.86 19.62
C ALA A 25 -5.08 -20.38 18.95
N VAL A 26 -5.15 -20.29 17.61
CA VAL A 26 -6.28 -20.82 16.83
C VAL A 26 -6.41 -22.33 17.01
N LEU A 27 -5.31 -23.07 16.85
CA LEU A 27 -5.33 -24.54 17.00
C LEU A 27 -5.42 -25.00 18.46
N SER A 28 -4.96 -24.17 19.41
CA SER A 28 -5.05 -24.46 20.84
C SER A 28 -6.44 -24.18 21.43
N ALA A 29 -7.26 -23.40 20.73
CA ALA A 29 -8.60 -23.05 21.14
C ALA A 29 -9.58 -24.22 20.92
N ASN A 30 -10.57 -24.33 21.81
CA ASN A 30 -11.69 -25.25 21.62
C ASN A 30 -12.73 -24.59 20.70
N THR A 31 -12.69 -24.94 19.41
CA THR A 31 -13.51 -24.34 18.35
C THR A 31 -14.38 -25.39 17.65
N PRO A 32 -15.34 -25.99 18.36
CA PRO A 32 -16.11 -27.13 17.84
C PRO A 32 -16.95 -26.79 16.61
N PHE A 33 -17.41 -25.56 16.48
CA PHE A 33 -18.16 -25.15 15.29
C PHE A 33 -17.27 -24.99 14.07
N TYR A 34 -16.12 -24.33 14.23
CA TYR A 34 -15.14 -24.19 13.15
C TYR A 34 -14.64 -25.56 12.64
N ASP A 35 -14.33 -26.46 13.56
CA ASP A 35 -13.93 -27.83 13.22
C ASP A 35 -15.04 -28.58 12.47
N HIS A 36 -16.28 -28.42 12.89
CA HIS A 36 -17.43 -29.03 12.23
C HIS A 36 -17.63 -28.51 10.80
N ILE A 37 -17.57 -27.20 10.59
CA ILE A 37 -17.79 -26.64 9.26
C ILE A 37 -16.65 -26.97 8.29
N LEU A 38 -15.41 -27.09 8.76
CA LEU A 38 -14.27 -27.57 7.96
C LEU A 38 -14.46 -29.00 7.49
N GLN A 39 -15.08 -29.86 8.29
CA GLN A 39 -15.34 -31.26 7.93
C GLN A 39 -16.56 -31.43 7.02
N THR A 40 -17.51 -30.50 7.08
CA THR A 40 -18.84 -30.68 6.49
C THR A 40 -19.04 -29.88 5.20
N TYR A 41 -18.40 -28.72 5.08
CA TYR A 41 -18.64 -27.78 3.98
C TYR A 41 -17.42 -27.58 3.09
N PRO A 42 -17.63 -27.17 1.84
CA PRO A 42 -16.52 -26.80 0.95
C PRO A 42 -15.65 -25.71 1.58
N HIS A 43 -14.36 -25.93 1.54
CA HIS A 43 -13.38 -24.98 2.06
C HIS A 43 -12.12 -24.94 1.21
N SER A 44 -11.39 -23.85 1.31
CA SER A 44 -10.13 -23.59 0.61
C SER A 44 -9.26 -22.64 1.42
N LYS A 45 -8.18 -22.18 0.84
CA LYS A 45 -7.24 -21.25 1.45
C LYS A 45 -7.11 -20.01 0.58
N LEU A 46 -6.93 -18.84 1.23
CA LEU A 46 -6.70 -17.58 0.54
C LEU A 46 -5.32 -17.03 0.87
N ALA A 47 -4.64 -16.51 -0.15
CA ALA A 47 -3.44 -15.71 0.02
C ALA A 47 -3.84 -14.30 0.52
N ALA A 48 -3.24 -13.88 1.64
CA ALA A 48 -3.58 -12.66 2.36
C ALA A 48 -2.35 -11.78 2.69
N SER A 49 -1.21 -12.02 2.03
CA SER A 49 0.05 -11.31 2.25
C SER A 49 0.80 -11.06 0.95
N GLY A 50 1.81 -10.20 1.00
CA GLY A 50 2.69 -9.92 -0.13
C GLY A 50 1.95 -9.50 -1.40
N LEU A 51 2.44 -9.93 -2.54
CA LEU A 51 1.91 -9.55 -3.86
C LEU A 51 0.44 -9.91 -4.07
N ALA A 52 -0.06 -10.94 -3.40
CA ALA A 52 -1.46 -11.34 -3.50
C ALA A 52 -2.46 -10.27 -2.99
N VAL A 53 -1.99 -9.34 -2.18
CA VAL A 53 -2.77 -8.20 -1.67
C VAL A 53 -2.19 -6.84 -2.06
N GLY A 54 -1.22 -6.80 -2.97
CA GLY A 54 -0.62 -5.56 -3.48
C GLY A 54 0.49 -4.97 -2.61
N LEU A 55 1.02 -5.76 -1.67
CA LEU A 55 2.17 -5.43 -0.84
C LEU A 55 3.46 -5.99 -1.46
N PRO A 56 4.64 -5.48 -1.07
CA PRO A 56 5.91 -6.10 -1.43
C PRO A 56 5.95 -7.59 -1.06
N ASP A 57 6.71 -8.37 -1.83
CA ASP A 57 6.88 -9.80 -1.54
C ASP A 57 7.45 -10.02 -0.13
N GLY A 58 6.91 -11.01 0.58
CA GLY A 58 7.30 -11.30 1.96
C GLY A 58 6.78 -10.33 3.01
N GLN A 59 5.97 -9.34 2.65
CA GLN A 59 5.34 -8.43 3.62
C GLN A 59 4.03 -9.01 4.13
N MET A 60 3.84 -8.99 5.45
CA MET A 60 2.60 -9.42 6.10
C MET A 60 1.42 -8.55 5.69
N GLY A 61 0.27 -9.18 5.48
CA GLY A 61 -1.00 -8.48 5.30
C GLY A 61 -1.41 -7.69 6.54
N ASN A 62 -2.40 -6.82 6.36
CA ASN A 62 -3.02 -6.07 7.44
C ASN A 62 -4.50 -5.83 7.12
N SER A 63 -5.26 -5.38 8.11
CA SER A 63 -6.71 -5.22 7.96
C SER A 63 -7.10 -4.15 6.95
N GLU A 64 -6.36 -3.05 6.84
CA GLU A 64 -6.64 -1.98 5.87
C GLU A 64 -6.54 -2.50 4.43
N VAL A 65 -5.40 -3.10 4.10
CA VAL A 65 -5.13 -3.68 2.78
C VAL A 65 -6.07 -4.85 2.50
N GLY A 66 -6.28 -5.74 3.48
CA GLY A 66 -7.15 -6.89 3.34
C GLY A 66 -8.59 -6.51 3.01
N HIS A 67 -9.18 -5.61 3.79
CA HIS A 67 -10.57 -5.16 3.55
C HIS A 67 -10.72 -4.36 2.26
N THR A 68 -9.69 -3.58 1.88
CA THR A 68 -9.70 -2.88 0.58
C THR A 68 -9.75 -3.88 -0.59
N ASN A 69 -8.91 -4.91 -0.57
CA ASN A 69 -8.92 -5.95 -1.61
C ASN A 69 -10.24 -6.73 -1.65
N LEU A 70 -10.79 -7.06 -0.46
CA LEU A 70 -12.09 -7.74 -0.34
C LEU A 70 -13.22 -6.97 -1.02
N GLY A 71 -13.32 -5.67 -0.74
CA GLY A 71 -14.38 -4.82 -1.30
C GLY A 71 -14.15 -4.43 -2.76
N ALA A 72 -12.89 -4.27 -3.17
CA ALA A 72 -12.54 -3.87 -4.53
C ALA A 72 -12.66 -5.02 -5.56
N GLY A 73 -12.61 -6.27 -5.13
CA GLY A 73 -12.63 -7.43 -6.04
C GLY A 73 -11.42 -7.48 -6.98
N ARG A 74 -10.34 -6.85 -6.60
CA ARG A 74 -9.07 -6.76 -7.35
C ARG A 74 -7.91 -6.58 -6.37
N VAL A 75 -6.71 -6.93 -6.81
CA VAL A 75 -5.49 -6.60 -6.05
C VAL A 75 -5.25 -5.10 -6.17
N VAL A 76 -5.24 -4.42 -5.04
CA VAL A 76 -4.95 -2.98 -4.95
C VAL A 76 -3.48 -2.83 -4.58
N TYR A 77 -2.65 -2.51 -5.56
CA TYR A 77 -1.21 -2.38 -5.38
C TYR A 77 -0.85 -1.09 -4.65
N GLN A 78 0.04 -1.20 -3.65
CA GLN A 78 0.72 -0.03 -3.10
C GLN A 78 1.63 0.60 -4.17
N ASP A 79 1.88 1.91 -4.06
CA ASP A 79 2.63 2.67 -5.06
C ASP A 79 3.98 2.05 -5.39
N LEU A 80 4.74 1.62 -4.39
CA LEU A 80 6.02 0.94 -4.60
C LEU A 80 5.88 -0.29 -5.51
N VAL A 81 4.93 -1.16 -5.21
CA VAL A 81 4.72 -2.41 -5.97
C VAL A 81 4.19 -2.12 -7.36
N LYS A 82 3.23 -1.19 -7.47
CA LYS A 82 2.68 -0.74 -8.75
C LYS A 82 3.77 -0.23 -9.69
N ILE A 83 4.67 0.61 -9.19
CA ILE A 83 5.75 1.17 -9.97
C ILE A 83 6.83 0.11 -10.27
N ASN A 84 7.16 -0.76 -9.29
CA ASN A 84 8.07 -1.89 -9.52
C ASN A 84 7.59 -2.78 -10.68
N LEU A 85 6.31 -3.12 -10.70
CA LEU A 85 5.70 -3.89 -11.79
C LEU A 85 5.76 -3.12 -13.11
N ALA A 86 5.43 -1.84 -13.11
CA ALA A 86 5.48 -1.01 -14.31
C ALA A 86 6.89 -0.93 -14.91
N VAL A 87 7.92 -0.90 -14.08
CA VAL A 87 9.33 -0.95 -14.51
C VAL A 87 9.69 -2.33 -15.06
N SER A 88 9.41 -3.39 -14.32
CA SER A 88 9.80 -4.77 -14.67
C SER A 88 9.06 -5.29 -15.91
N GLU A 89 7.81 -4.91 -16.10
CA GLU A 89 6.99 -5.28 -17.26
C GLU A 89 7.15 -4.32 -18.45
N GLY A 90 7.90 -3.23 -18.28
CA GLY A 90 8.13 -2.22 -19.32
C GLY A 90 6.93 -1.30 -19.59
N THR A 91 5.88 -1.35 -18.79
CA THR A 91 4.67 -0.54 -18.99
C THR A 91 4.86 0.92 -18.57
N LEU A 92 5.84 1.23 -17.71
CA LEU A 92 6.18 2.61 -17.35
C LEU A 92 6.56 3.43 -18.61
N GLY A 93 7.26 2.82 -19.57
CA GLY A 93 7.62 3.44 -20.84
C GLY A 93 6.43 3.68 -21.79
N GLN A 94 5.23 3.23 -21.44
CA GLN A 94 3.99 3.42 -22.19
C GLN A 94 3.08 4.48 -21.54
N GLU A 95 3.42 4.94 -20.33
CA GLU A 95 2.65 5.97 -19.65
C GLU A 95 2.67 7.29 -20.43
N LYS A 96 1.48 7.76 -20.84
CA LYS A 96 1.35 8.88 -21.76
C LYS A 96 1.97 10.16 -21.24
N VAL A 97 1.81 10.46 -19.95
CA VAL A 97 2.41 11.65 -19.33
C VAL A 97 3.93 11.63 -19.46
N LEU A 98 4.56 10.49 -19.17
CA LEU A 98 6.01 10.33 -19.29
C LEU A 98 6.47 10.44 -20.76
N THR A 99 5.81 9.71 -21.65
CA THR A 99 6.20 9.66 -23.06
C THR A 99 6.05 11.01 -23.75
N ASP A 100 4.96 11.71 -23.51
CA ASP A 100 4.71 13.05 -24.06
C ASP A 100 5.76 14.07 -23.57
N ALA A 101 6.18 13.96 -22.29
CA ALA A 101 7.20 14.86 -21.74
C ALA A 101 8.59 14.59 -22.32
N LEU A 102 8.98 13.33 -22.45
CA LEU A 102 10.28 12.96 -23.05
C LEU A 102 10.32 13.33 -24.53
N ASP A 103 9.24 13.13 -25.27
CA ASP A 103 9.14 13.55 -26.66
C ASP A 103 9.19 15.07 -26.81
N TYR A 104 8.54 15.82 -25.89
CA TYR A 104 8.67 17.28 -25.84
C TYR A 104 10.12 17.72 -25.65
N ALA A 105 10.85 17.12 -24.70
CA ALA A 105 12.25 17.45 -24.45
C ALA A 105 13.10 17.20 -25.72
N ARG A 106 12.92 16.03 -26.33
CA ARG A 106 13.65 15.65 -27.55
C ARG A 106 13.37 16.61 -28.71
N VAL A 107 12.10 16.92 -29.00
CA VAL A 107 11.69 17.77 -30.12
C VAL A 107 12.13 19.21 -29.94
N ASN A 108 12.09 19.72 -28.71
CA ASN A 108 12.40 21.12 -28.40
C ASN A 108 13.85 21.34 -27.93
N GLY A 109 14.68 20.30 -27.91
CA GLY A 109 16.07 20.40 -27.45
C GLY A 109 16.21 20.81 -26.00
N LYS A 110 15.25 20.40 -25.15
CA LYS A 110 15.23 20.70 -23.73
C LYS A 110 15.92 19.61 -22.92
N LYS A 111 16.47 19.99 -21.78
CA LYS A 111 17.05 19.04 -20.82
C LYS A 111 15.94 18.30 -20.08
N THR A 112 16.23 17.07 -19.70
CA THR A 112 15.41 16.26 -18.81
C THR A 112 16.14 16.05 -17.49
N HIS A 113 15.52 16.44 -16.41
CA HIS A 113 16.06 16.32 -15.06
C HIS A 113 15.23 15.31 -14.26
N PHE A 114 15.89 14.30 -13.72
CA PHE A 114 15.30 13.40 -12.72
C PHE A 114 15.76 13.82 -11.34
N ILE A 115 14.84 14.12 -10.44
CA ILE A 115 15.12 14.54 -9.07
C ILE A 115 14.45 13.57 -8.09
N GLY A 116 15.11 13.24 -6.99
CA GLY A 116 14.56 12.37 -5.97
C GLY A 116 15.60 11.61 -5.17
N LEU A 117 15.11 10.79 -4.25
CA LEU A 117 15.91 10.01 -3.32
C LEU A 117 16.50 8.78 -3.99
N VAL A 118 17.82 8.66 -3.97
CA VAL A 118 18.55 7.55 -4.61
C VAL A 118 18.96 6.54 -3.56
N SER A 119 18.11 5.55 -3.34
CA SER A 119 18.35 4.40 -2.46
C SER A 119 17.40 3.24 -2.80
N ASP A 120 17.59 2.11 -2.16
CA ASP A 120 16.72 0.93 -2.22
C ASP A 120 15.77 0.84 -1.02
N GLY A 121 15.70 1.87 -0.16
CA GLY A 121 14.89 1.87 1.06
C GLY A 121 13.40 1.62 0.83
N GLY A 122 12.87 1.99 -0.34
CA GLY A 122 11.49 1.68 -0.74
C GLY A 122 10.41 2.42 0.07
N VAL A 123 10.79 3.45 0.83
CA VAL A 123 9.85 4.27 1.62
C VAL A 123 9.37 5.48 0.82
N HIS A 124 10.26 6.22 0.20
CA HIS A 124 9.97 7.41 -0.60
C HIS A 124 10.15 7.19 -2.09
N SER A 125 11.08 6.33 -2.45
CA SER A 125 11.51 6.04 -3.81
C SER A 125 12.18 4.67 -3.87
N HIS A 126 12.56 4.25 -5.06
CA HIS A 126 13.43 3.10 -5.26
C HIS A 126 14.39 3.36 -6.43
N ILE A 127 15.67 2.99 -6.26
CA ILE A 127 16.71 3.21 -7.28
C ILE A 127 16.36 2.55 -8.63
N ASP A 128 15.66 1.40 -8.61
CA ASP A 128 15.26 0.71 -9.84
C ASP A 128 14.26 1.53 -10.67
N HIS A 129 13.44 2.37 -10.03
CA HIS A 129 12.56 3.28 -10.75
C HIS A 129 13.37 4.31 -11.53
N LEU A 130 14.39 4.90 -10.92
CA LEU A 130 15.30 5.85 -11.58
C LEU A 130 16.08 5.19 -12.72
N LYS A 131 16.63 3.99 -12.50
CA LYS A 131 17.31 3.23 -13.56
C LYS A 131 16.37 2.94 -14.73
N GLY A 132 15.12 2.58 -14.43
CA GLY A 132 14.07 2.40 -15.44
C GLY A 132 13.78 3.67 -16.25
N LEU A 133 13.68 4.83 -15.57
CA LEU A 133 13.49 6.13 -16.24
C LEU A 133 14.66 6.49 -17.13
N CYS A 134 15.90 6.28 -16.70
CA CYS A 134 17.11 6.49 -17.52
C CYS A 134 17.10 5.62 -18.78
N LYS A 135 16.70 4.34 -18.63
CA LYS A 135 16.58 3.44 -19.78
C LYS A 135 15.49 3.89 -20.75
N ILE A 136 14.33 4.28 -20.27
CA ILE A 136 13.22 4.78 -21.11
C ILE A 136 13.64 6.04 -21.85
N ALA A 137 14.35 6.97 -21.19
CA ALA A 137 14.89 8.16 -21.83
C ALA A 137 15.88 7.81 -22.94
N SER A 138 16.77 6.85 -22.70
CA SER A 138 17.71 6.32 -23.71
C SER A 138 16.99 5.70 -24.89
N ASP A 139 16.02 4.83 -24.65
CA ASP A 139 15.25 4.15 -25.71
C ASP A 139 14.46 5.16 -26.58
N ARG A 140 14.19 6.37 -26.06
CA ARG A 140 13.56 7.48 -26.79
C ARG A 140 14.56 8.45 -27.44
N GLY A 141 15.85 8.15 -27.34
CA GLY A 141 16.91 8.94 -27.96
C GLY A 141 17.20 10.27 -27.30
N LEU A 142 17.00 10.37 -25.97
CA LEU A 142 17.42 11.53 -25.20
C LEU A 142 18.87 11.38 -24.74
N ASP A 143 19.66 12.40 -24.99
CA ASP A 143 21.06 12.50 -24.60
C ASP A 143 21.34 13.56 -23.53
N GLN A 144 20.41 14.53 -23.36
CA GLN A 144 20.46 15.56 -22.32
C GLN A 144 19.64 15.17 -21.09
N VAL A 145 20.06 14.11 -20.41
CA VAL A 145 19.42 13.57 -19.20
C VAL A 145 20.33 13.77 -18.01
N PHE A 146 19.81 14.39 -16.95
CA PHE A 146 20.56 14.72 -15.75
C PHE A 146 19.84 14.28 -14.49
N VAL A 147 20.58 13.79 -13.51
CA VAL A 147 20.06 13.36 -12.22
C VAL A 147 20.55 14.32 -11.13
N HIS A 148 19.63 14.89 -10.40
CA HIS A 148 19.89 15.57 -9.14
C HIS A 148 19.56 14.59 -8.02
N ALA A 149 20.58 13.91 -7.52
CA ALA A 149 20.44 12.82 -6.56
C ALA A 149 20.29 13.37 -5.13
N PHE A 150 19.22 12.95 -4.44
CA PHE A 150 19.12 13.14 -3.00
C PHE A 150 19.62 11.88 -2.29
N THR A 151 20.48 12.05 -1.27
CA THR A 151 21.06 10.93 -0.53
C THR A 151 20.27 10.62 0.73
N ASP A 152 20.15 9.34 1.07
CA ASP A 152 19.21 8.82 2.08
C ASP A 152 19.81 8.81 3.49
N GLY A 153 20.44 7.73 3.91
CA GLY A 153 21.02 7.55 5.22
C GLY A 153 20.03 7.47 6.38
N ARG A 154 18.73 7.44 6.11
CA ARG A 154 17.66 7.34 7.11
C ARG A 154 16.81 6.08 6.94
N ASP A 155 16.40 5.78 5.72
CA ASP A 155 15.66 4.56 5.37
C ASP A 155 16.62 3.43 4.95
N CYS A 156 17.91 3.74 4.86
CA CYS A 156 19.05 2.86 4.58
C CYS A 156 20.21 3.16 5.53
N ASP A 157 21.28 2.36 5.45
CA ASP A 157 22.50 2.62 6.22
C ASP A 157 23.01 4.05 6.00
N PRO A 158 23.47 4.76 7.05
CA PRO A 158 23.89 6.15 6.97
C PRO A 158 25.05 6.44 6.01
N LYS A 159 25.79 5.43 5.55
CA LYS A 159 26.91 5.55 4.61
C LYS A 159 26.73 4.64 3.38
N SER A 160 25.52 4.51 2.87
CA SER A 160 25.19 3.65 1.73
C SER A 160 25.14 4.38 0.38
N ALA A 161 25.10 5.72 0.38
CA ALA A 161 24.91 6.50 -0.85
C ALA A 161 26.00 6.23 -1.91
N LEU A 162 27.25 6.02 -1.50
CA LEU A 162 28.34 5.72 -2.43
C LEU A 162 28.04 4.46 -3.26
N GLY A 163 27.50 3.42 -2.65
CA GLY A 163 27.11 2.18 -3.32
C GLY A 163 25.98 2.43 -4.34
N PHE A 164 24.92 3.11 -3.92
CA PHE A 164 23.80 3.41 -4.79
C PHE A 164 24.16 4.33 -5.96
N LEU A 165 24.97 5.35 -5.71
CA LEU A 165 25.41 6.26 -6.78
C LEU A 165 26.35 5.58 -7.78
N THR A 166 27.21 4.66 -7.30
CA THR A 166 28.04 3.82 -8.17
C THR A 166 27.17 2.91 -9.05
N GLU A 167 26.18 2.27 -8.47
CA GLU A 167 25.21 1.44 -9.21
C GLU A 167 24.44 2.27 -10.25
N LEU A 168 24.01 3.47 -9.88
CA LEU A 168 23.33 4.39 -10.78
C LEU A 168 24.22 4.80 -11.95
N GLN A 169 25.48 5.16 -11.70
CA GLN A 169 26.44 5.50 -12.77
C GLN A 169 26.64 4.34 -13.75
N ALA A 170 26.76 3.12 -13.24
CA ALA A 170 26.88 1.93 -14.08
C ALA A 170 25.65 1.72 -14.98
N ALA A 171 24.45 1.93 -14.44
CA ALA A 171 23.20 1.84 -15.22
C ALA A 171 23.10 2.96 -16.27
N MET A 172 23.44 4.19 -15.92
CA MET A 172 23.43 5.33 -16.84
C MET A 172 24.47 5.18 -17.97
N ALA A 173 25.62 4.57 -17.70
CA ALA A 173 26.63 4.27 -18.72
C ALA A 173 26.11 3.31 -19.81
N GLN A 174 25.13 2.49 -19.49
CA GLN A 174 24.47 1.56 -20.43
C GLN A 174 23.17 2.12 -21.02
N SER A 175 22.75 3.30 -20.59
CA SER A 175 21.53 3.94 -21.04
C SER A 175 21.74 5.43 -21.29
N SER A 176 21.17 6.30 -20.50
CA SER A 176 21.26 7.74 -20.60
C SER A 176 21.29 8.35 -19.21
N GLY A 177 22.00 9.47 -19.07
CA GLY A 177 22.02 10.27 -17.85
C GLY A 177 23.42 10.51 -17.29
N GLN A 178 23.51 11.59 -16.52
CA GLN A 178 24.69 11.99 -15.75
C GLN A 178 24.24 12.61 -14.42
N ILE A 179 25.01 12.39 -13.36
CA ILE A 179 24.73 13.03 -12.06
C ILE A 179 25.16 14.51 -12.18
N ALA A 180 24.19 15.42 -12.06
CA ALA A 180 24.41 16.87 -12.09
C ALA A 180 24.64 17.46 -10.71
N SER A 181 23.97 16.94 -9.68
CA SER A 181 24.19 17.36 -8.30
C SER A 181 23.86 16.24 -7.29
N ILE A 182 24.41 16.35 -6.09
CA ILE A 182 24.13 15.46 -4.96
C ILE A 182 23.81 16.35 -3.75
N THR A 183 22.69 16.06 -3.07
CA THR A 183 22.28 16.80 -1.87
C THR A 183 21.63 15.85 -0.88
N GLY A 184 21.99 15.92 0.40
CA GLY A 184 21.38 15.12 1.46
C GLY A 184 19.87 15.40 1.61
N ARG A 185 19.11 14.39 1.91
CA ARG A 185 17.64 14.48 2.07
C ARG A 185 17.20 15.45 3.16
N TYR A 186 18.03 15.69 4.15
CA TYR A 186 17.75 16.66 5.20
C TYR A 186 17.42 18.05 4.64
N TYR A 187 18.06 18.41 3.52
CA TYR A 187 17.86 19.67 2.81
C TYR A 187 16.82 19.55 1.70
N ALA A 188 16.97 18.54 0.84
CA ALA A 188 16.17 18.39 -0.38
C ALA A 188 14.75 17.87 -0.13
N MET A 189 14.53 17.22 1.01
CA MET A 189 13.28 16.51 1.32
C MET A 189 12.69 16.96 2.67
N ASP A 190 12.75 18.24 2.95
CA ASP A 190 12.06 18.83 4.11
C ASP A 190 10.53 18.70 3.94
N ARG A 191 9.81 18.66 5.06
CA ARG A 191 8.34 18.66 5.12
C ARG A 191 7.76 19.57 6.21
N ASP A 192 8.64 20.33 6.86
CA ASP A 192 8.31 21.14 8.03
C ASP A 192 8.39 22.64 7.73
N LYS A 193 8.36 23.02 6.43
CA LYS A 193 8.45 24.40 5.93
C LYS A 193 9.74 25.10 6.36
N ARG A 194 10.82 24.34 6.47
CA ARG A 194 12.16 24.87 6.69
C ARG A 194 12.77 25.31 5.36
N TRP A 195 12.28 26.43 4.86
CA TRP A 195 12.65 26.94 3.53
C TRP A 195 14.15 27.21 3.39
N GLU A 196 14.84 27.52 4.50
CA GLU A 196 16.30 27.62 4.53
C GLU A 196 17.02 26.30 4.18
N ARG A 197 16.41 25.16 4.43
CA ARG A 197 16.93 23.84 4.02
C ARG A 197 16.64 23.58 2.56
N VAL A 198 15.40 23.76 2.16
CA VAL A 198 14.94 23.57 0.78
C VAL A 198 15.73 24.45 -0.19
N LYS A 199 16.05 25.67 0.23
CA LYS A 199 16.88 26.60 -0.53
C LYS A 199 18.23 26.00 -0.96
N LEU A 200 18.90 25.27 -0.11
CA LEU A 200 20.18 24.65 -0.47
C LEU A 200 20.05 23.70 -1.66
N ALA A 201 19.01 22.88 -1.69
CA ALA A 201 18.73 21.98 -2.78
C ALA A 201 18.27 22.74 -4.04
N TYR A 202 17.42 23.75 -3.87
CA TYR A 202 16.97 24.61 -4.97
C TYR A 202 18.16 25.33 -5.63
N ASP A 203 19.00 26.01 -4.84
CA ASP A 203 20.17 26.74 -5.32
C ASP A 203 21.17 25.81 -6.04
N ALA A 204 21.33 24.59 -5.55
CA ALA A 204 22.15 23.58 -6.21
C ALA A 204 21.64 23.25 -7.62
N MET A 205 20.32 23.03 -7.76
CA MET A 205 19.71 22.61 -9.00
C MET A 205 19.49 23.76 -10.00
N VAL A 206 19.21 24.97 -9.52
CA VAL A 206 18.84 26.12 -10.36
C VAL A 206 20.01 27.09 -10.56
N TYR A 207 20.81 27.35 -9.53
CA TYR A 207 21.92 28.30 -9.60
C TYR A 207 23.31 27.66 -9.61
N GLY A 208 23.40 26.34 -9.36
CA GLY A 208 24.68 25.64 -9.29
C GLY A 208 25.51 26.01 -8.06
N GLU A 209 24.85 26.41 -6.96
CA GLU A 209 25.51 26.76 -5.71
C GLU A 209 25.81 25.49 -4.89
N GLY A 210 27.06 25.31 -4.52
CA GLY A 210 27.52 24.17 -3.75
C GLY A 210 29.02 23.91 -3.94
N LYS A 211 29.48 22.74 -3.50
CA LYS A 211 30.86 22.30 -3.73
C LYS A 211 31.01 21.83 -5.18
N HIS A 212 31.77 22.54 -5.98
CA HIS A 212 32.07 22.21 -7.36
C HIS A 212 33.10 21.09 -7.45
N VAL A 213 32.79 20.03 -8.20
CA VAL A 213 33.64 18.86 -8.41
C VAL A 213 33.52 18.41 -9.86
N ALA A 214 34.60 18.04 -10.49
CA ALA A 214 34.54 17.50 -11.86
C ALA A 214 33.55 16.31 -11.92
N ALA A 215 32.77 16.22 -13.00
CA ALA A 215 31.72 15.19 -13.12
C ALA A 215 32.29 13.77 -12.98
N ALA A 216 33.54 13.53 -13.36
CA ALA A 216 34.23 12.25 -13.20
C ALA A 216 34.52 11.90 -11.73
N ASP A 217 34.64 12.91 -10.87
CA ASP A 217 35.03 12.77 -9.45
C ASP A 217 33.86 13.00 -8.48
N VAL A 218 32.64 13.08 -8.99
CA VAL A 218 31.46 13.45 -8.17
C VAL A 218 31.24 12.50 -6.97
N LEU A 219 31.55 11.22 -7.10
CA LEU A 219 31.44 10.24 -6.01
C LEU A 219 32.50 10.43 -4.95
N ARG A 220 33.70 10.94 -5.31
CA ARG A 220 34.74 11.25 -4.35
C ARG A 220 34.31 12.31 -3.35
N ALA A 221 33.45 13.23 -3.74
CA ALA A 221 32.90 14.23 -2.82
C ALA A 221 32.05 13.58 -1.71
N VAL A 222 31.41 12.45 -1.98
CA VAL A 222 30.69 11.65 -0.96
C VAL A 222 31.67 11.00 -0.01
N GLU A 223 32.76 10.41 -0.49
CA GLU A 223 33.83 9.84 0.34
C GLU A 223 34.44 10.91 1.27
N GLU A 224 34.74 12.08 0.74
CA GLU A 224 35.24 13.22 1.51
C GLU A 224 34.25 13.69 2.59
N SER A 225 32.94 13.65 2.33
CA SER A 225 31.90 13.91 3.35
C SER A 225 31.96 12.89 4.49
N TYR A 226 32.14 11.61 4.19
CA TYR A 226 32.29 10.57 5.19
C TYR A 226 33.55 10.73 6.02
N GLU A 227 34.67 11.12 5.40
CA GLU A 227 35.93 11.42 6.10
C GLU A 227 35.76 12.62 7.06
N ALA A 228 34.94 13.60 6.67
CA ALA A 228 34.58 14.74 7.51
C ALA A 228 33.52 14.42 8.59
N GLY A 229 33.07 13.16 8.68
CA GLY A 229 32.04 12.74 9.65
C GLY A 229 30.61 13.08 9.27
N VAL A 230 30.37 13.50 8.02
CA VAL A 230 29.03 13.81 7.49
C VAL A 230 28.47 12.59 6.77
N THR A 231 27.33 12.10 7.24
CA THR A 231 26.62 10.95 6.64
C THR A 231 25.66 11.38 5.55
N ASP A 232 25.08 10.41 4.83
CA ASP A 232 24.26 10.61 3.64
C ASP A 232 23.14 11.63 3.82
N GLU A 233 22.43 11.55 4.94
CA GLU A 233 21.29 12.43 5.22
C GLU A 233 21.64 13.93 5.17
N PHE A 234 22.88 14.25 5.56
CA PHE A 234 23.35 15.61 5.79
C PHE A 234 24.40 16.10 4.78
N ILE A 235 24.59 15.39 3.67
CA ILE A 235 25.53 15.82 2.61
C ILE A 235 25.09 17.19 2.07
N LEU A 236 25.99 18.19 2.21
CA LEU A 236 25.80 19.50 1.62
C LEU A 236 25.87 19.42 0.09
N PRO A 237 25.23 20.36 -0.64
CA PRO A 237 25.18 20.31 -2.09
C PRO A 237 26.54 20.17 -2.76
N VAL A 238 26.65 19.18 -3.63
CA VAL A 238 27.78 18.92 -4.52
C VAL A 238 27.32 19.12 -5.96
N ILE A 239 28.03 19.91 -6.72
CA ILE A 239 27.73 20.27 -8.11
C ILE A 239 28.75 19.63 -9.01
N ALA A 240 28.30 18.77 -9.92
CA ALA A 240 29.14 18.23 -10.98
C ALA A 240 29.43 19.30 -12.02
N THR A 241 30.69 19.42 -12.45
CA THR A 241 31.13 20.46 -13.39
C THR A 241 31.70 19.86 -14.65
N LYS A 242 31.60 20.64 -15.73
CA LYS A 242 32.30 20.43 -17.00
C LYS A 242 33.80 20.72 -16.84
N GLN A 243 34.55 20.48 -17.93
CA GLN A 243 35.99 20.75 -17.94
C GLN A 243 36.34 22.22 -17.73
N ASP A 244 35.45 23.14 -18.11
CA ASP A 244 35.62 24.60 -17.92
C ASP A 244 35.22 25.07 -16.51
N GLY A 245 34.83 24.17 -15.64
CA GLY A 245 34.40 24.48 -14.27
C GLY A 245 32.95 24.94 -14.12
N SER A 246 32.21 25.12 -15.21
CA SER A 246 30.79 25.45 -15.16
C SER A 246 29.96 24.23 -14.72
N PRO A 247 28.79 24.45 -14.08
CA PRO A 247 27.88 23.35 -13.74
C PRO A 247 27.54 22.47 -14.92
N LEU A 248 27.50 21.15 -14.74
CA LEU A 248 27.20 20.20 -15.77
C LEU A 248 25.82 20.44 -16.39
N ALA A 249 24.83 20.65 -15.56
CA ALA A 249 23.49 21.07 -15.95
C ALA A 249 22.76 21.77 -14.80
N LEU A 250 22.01 22.80 -15.16
CA LEU A 250 21.07 23.52 -14.26
C LEU A 250 19.66 23.36 -14.82
N ILE A 251 18.68 23.42 -13.93
CA ILE A 251 17.26 23.46 -14.30
C ILE A 251 16.96 24.87 -14.82
N GLU A 252 16.46 24.95 -16.04
CA GLU A 252 16.15 26.20 -16.73
C GLU A 252 14.73 26.22 -17.27
N GLU A 253 14.26 27.40 -17.64
CA GLU A 253 12.93 27.59 -18.24
C GLU A 253 12.66 26.66 -19.42
N GLY A 254 11.55 25.99 -19.40
CA GLY A 254 11.11 25.06 -20.44
C GLY A 254 11.69 23.65 -20.33
N ASP A 255 12.55 23.37 -19.36
CA ASP A 255 13.07 22.03 -19.15
C ASP A 255 12.00 21.06 -18.63
N VAL A 256 12.23 19.79 -18.82
CA VAL A 256 11.44 18.71 -18.20
C VAL A 256 12.07 18.35 -16.87
N VAL A 257 11.28 18.32 -15.82
CA VAL A 257 11.70 17.87 -14.49
C VAL A 257 10.75 16.78 -14.02
N LEU A 258 11.26 15.63 -13.65
CA LEU A 258 10.49 14.52 -13.08
C LEU A 258 11.00 14.22 -11.67
N CYS A 259 10.15 14.43 -10.68
CA CYS A 259 10.40 13.96 -9.31
C CYS A 259 9.91 12.52 -9.17
N PHE A 260 10.85 11.58 -9.01
CA PHE A 260 10.54 10.15 -9.01
C PHE A 260 10.19 9.57 -7.64
N ASN A 261 10.14 10.37 -6.58
CA ASN A 261 9.59 9.95 -5.31
C ASN A 261 8.10 9.62 -5.48
N PHE A 262 7.66 8.45 -4.97
CA PHE A 262 6.24 8.08 -4.99
C PHE A 262 5.52 8.44 -3.71
N ARG A 263 6.20 8.54 -2.56
CA ARG A 263 5.62 9.07 -1.33
C ARG A 263 5.60 10.59 -1.38
N THR A 264 4.45 11.16 -1.05
CA THR A 264 4.11 12.54 -1.38
C THR A 264 4.67 13.59 -0.42
N ASP A 265 4.74 13.27 0.88
CA ASP A 265 4.95 14.25 1.96
C ASP A 265 6.26 15.06 1.84
N ARG A 266 7.35 14.41 1.41
CA ARG A 266 8.67 15.04 1.31
C ARG A 266 9.03 15.50 -0.12
N GLY A 267 8.17 15.26 -1.09
CA GLY A 267 8.31 15.79 -2.46
C GLY A 267 7.57 17.12 -2.67
N ARG A 268 6.67 17.49 -1.76
CA ARG A 268 5.82 18.67 -1.89
C ARG A 268 6.59 19.96 -1.93
N GLU A 269 7.47 20.22 -0.96
CA GLU A 269 8.13 21.51 -0.79
C GLU A 269 9.08 21.81 -1.96
N ILE A 270 9.87 20.85 -2.41
CA ILE A 270 10.74 21.05 -3.58
C ILE A 270 9.92 21.28 -4.86
N THR A 271 8.78 20.60 -5.00
CA THR A 271 7.85 20.83 -6.13
C THR A 271 7.25 22.25 -6.05
N GLU A 272 6.84 22.68 -4.86
CA GLU A 272 6.25 24.00 -4.62
C GLU A 272 7.19 25.14 -5.00
N VAL A 273 8.45 25.09 -4.54
CA VAL A 273 9.43 26.14 -4.83
C VAL A 273 9.85 26.18 -6.31
N LEU A 274 9.81 25.05 -6.99
CA LEU A 274 10.14 24.98 -8.42
C LEU A 274 8.99 25.43 -9.33
N THR A 275 7.72 25.28 -8.88
CA THR A 275 6.58 25.37 -9.82
C THR A 275 5.41 26.25 -9.37
N GLN A 276 5.17 26.46 -8.05
CA GLN A 276 3.90 27.03 -7.60
C GLN A 276 3.97 28.51 -7.26
N GLN A 277 4.96 28.94 -6.51
CA GLN A 277 5.06 30.33 -6.06
C GLN A 277 6.50 30.77 -5.83
N ASP A 278 6.71 32.09 -5.80
CA ASP A 278 7.99 32.69 -5.47
C ASP A 278 8.18 32.80 -3.97
N PHE A 279 9.38 32.53 -3.48
CA PHE A 279 9.81 32.71 -2.09
C PHE A 279 10.88 33.80 -2.06
N HIS A 280 10.44 35.05 -2.11
CA HIS A 280 11.33 36.21 -2.26
C HIS A 280 12.35 36.35 -1.12
N GLU A 281 11.97 36.00 0.11
CA GLU A 281 12.86 36.08 1.28
C GLU A 281 14.05 35.09 1.14
N GLN A 282 13.86 33.97 0.45
CA GLN A 282 14.88 32.96 0.20
C GLN A 282 15.49 33.06 -1.22
N ASN A 283 15.11 34.05 -2.02
CA ASN A 283 15.53 34.18 -3.42
C ASN A 283 15.28 32.91 -4.24
N MET A 284 14.16 32.25 -4.00
CA MET A 284 13.70 31.13 -4.83
C MET A 284 12.52 31.57 -5.69
N HIS A 285 12.58 31.29 -6.98
CA HIS A 285 11.57 31.68 -7.96
C HIS A 285 11.04 30.44 -8.68
N LYS A 286 9.74 30.39 -8.89
CA LYS A 286 9.16 29.34 -9.72
C LYS A 286 9.59 29.49 -11.16
N LEU A 287 9.80 28.35 -11.81
CA LEU A 287 10.17 28.25 -13.20
C LEU A 287 9.00 27.71 -14.04
N ASN A 288 8.92 28.11 -15.29
CA ASN A 288 7.97 27.53 -16.23
C ASN A 288 8.56 26.20 -16.77
N LEU A 289 8.29 25.12 -16.05
CA LEU A 289 8.81 23.79 -16.34
C LEU A 289 7.69 22.89 -16.86
N ARG A 290 8.07 21.88 -17.63
CA ARG A 290 7.24 20.70 -17.77
C ARG A 290 7.54 19.76 -16.60
N TYR A 291 6.77 19.91 -15.51
CA TYR A 291 7.04 19.25 -14.26
C TYR A 291 6.13 18.04 -14.06
N ILE A 292 6.74 16.92 -13.71
CA ILE A 292 6.06 15.63 -13.56
C ILE A 292 6.38 15.04 -12.19
N THR A 293 5.39 14.44 -11.56
CA THR A 293 5.56 13.65 -10.35
C THR A 293 5.16 12.20 -10.58
N MET A 294 5.80 11.29 -9.87
CA MET A 294 5.46 9.87 -9.96
C MET A 294 4.04 9.60 -9.48
N THR A 295 3.64 10.26 -8.42
CA THR A 295 2.30 10.19 -7.80
C THR A 295 1.77 11.61 -7.56
N ASN A 296 0.49 11.75 -7.22
CA ASN A 296 -0.11 13.04 -6.94
C ASN A 296 0.30 13.56 -5.54
N TYR A 297 1.12 14.59 -5.49
CA TYR A 297 1.62 15.16 -4.23
C TYR A 297 0.63 16.10 -3.55
N ASP A 298 -0.15 16.86 -4.32
CA ASP A 298 -1.11 17.82 -3.81
C ASP A 298 -2.13 18.17 -4.89
N ASP A 299 -3.42 18.03 -4.58
CA ASP A 299 -4.53 18.29 -5.53
C ASP A 299 -4.64 19.79 -5.90
N THR A 300 -3.98 20.69 -5.15
CA THR A 300 -3.98 22.12 -5.40
C THR A 300 -2.87 22.59 -6.34
N PHE A 301 -1.88 21.74 -6.62
CA PHE A 301 -0.77 22.08 -7.51
C PHE A 301 -1.24 22.28 -8.95
N LYS A 302 -0.76 23.37 -9.56
CA LYS A 302 -1.10 23.72 -10.94
C LYS A 302 0.09 23.44 -11.87
N GLY A 303 -0.20 22.94 -13.07
CA GLY A 303 0.83 22.68 -14.07
C GLY A 303 1.77 21.52 -13.74
N VAL A 304 1.43 20.68 -12.79
CA VAL A 304 2.13 19.46 -12.46
C VAL A 304 1.38 18.28 -13.08
N GLU A 305 2.07 17.51 -13.90
CA GLU A 305 1.55 16.28 -14.51
C GLU A 305 1.88 15.08 -13.61
N VAL A 306 0.97 14.13 -13.48
CA VAL A 306 1.12 12.95 -12.60
C VAL A 306 1.13 11.68 -13.43
N ILE A 307 2.11 10.79 -13.23
CA ILE A 307 2.18 9.51 -13.95
C ILE A 307 1.16 8.53 -13.38
N PHE A 308 1.21 8.27 -12.08
CA PHE A 308 0.30 7.37 -11.36
C PHE A 308 -0.60 8.19 -10.44
N ASP A 309 -1.75 8.58 -10.94
CA ASP A 309 -2.74 9.26 -10.10
C ASP A 309 -3.41 8.28 -9.13
N LYS A 310 -4.08 8.82 -8.11
CA LYS A 310 -4.83 8.01 -7.15
C LYS A 310 -5.78 7.08 -7.89
N ASP A 311 -5.69 5.80 -7.62
CA ASP A 311 -6.69 4.85 -8.10
C ASP A 311 -8.02 5.16 -7.42
N ASN A 312 -8.94 5.74 -8.18
CA ASN A 312 -10.33 5.77 -7.77
C ASN A 312 -10.82 4.33 -7.83
N LEU A 313 -10.99 3.70 -6.66
CA LEU A 313 -11.54 2.36 -6.55
C LEU A 313 -13.04 2.40 -6.83
N ASN A 314 -13.38 2.57 -8.11
CA ASN A 314 -14.77 2.56 -8.59
C ASN A 314 -15.24 1.12 -8.77
N ASN A 315 -16.56 0.96 -8.77
CA ASN A 315 -17.22 -0.33 -8.97
C ASN A 315 -16.76 -1.40 -7.94
N THR A 316 -16.63 -0.97 -6.69
CA THR A 316 -16.45 -1.88 -5.55
C THR A 316 -17.73 -2.71 -5.33
N LEU A 317 -17.63 -3.76 -4.51
CA LEU A 317 -18.79 -4.60 -4.20
C LEU A 317 -19.99 -3.75 -3.71
N GLY A 318 -19.74 -2.78 -2.83
CA GLY A 318 -20.79 -1.89 -2.32
C GLY A 318 -21.48 -1.08 -3.41
N GLU A 319 -20.73 -0.57 -4.39
CA GLU A 319 -21.29 0.16 -5.55
C GLU A 319 -22.11 -0.75 -6.47
N VAL A 320 -21.63 -1.96 -6.73
CA VAL A 320 -22.36 -2.92 -7.56
C VAL A 320 -23.67 -3.32 -6.90
N LEU A 321 -23.68 -3.49 -5.58
CA LEU A 321 -24.89 -3.78 -4.82
C LEU A 321 -25.86 -2.59 -4.84
N GLU A 322 -25.38 -1.35 -4.66
CA GLU A 322 -26.18 -0.11 -4.83
C GLU A 322 -26.81 -0.04 -6.21
N ALA A 323 -26.01 -0.20 -7.27
CA ALA A 323 -26.45 -0.13 -8.65
C ALA A 323 -27.49 -1.21 -9.03
N THR A 324 -27.50 -2.33 -8.32
CA THR A 324 -28.46 -3.43 -8.51
C THR A 324 -29.62 -3.41 -7.51
N GLY A 325 -29.74 -2.32 -6.73
CA GLY A 325 -30.83 -2.12 -5.76
C GLY A 325 -30.82 -3.10 -4.58
N LYS A 326 -29.64 -3.63 -4.25
CA LYS A 326 -29.45 -4.57 -3.15
C LYS A 326 -29.22 -3.85 -1.82
N LYS A 327 -29.81 -4.38 -0.76
CA LYS A 327 -29.59 -3.87 0.60
C LYS A 327 -28.40 -4.56 1.26
N GLN A 328 -27.58 -3.78 1.96
CA GLN A 328 -26.38 -4.27 2.61
C GLN A 328 -26.21 -3.73 4.02
N ILE A 329 -25.62 -4.55 4.89
CA ILE A 329 -25.20 -4.16 6.26
C ILE A 329 -23.69 -4.28 6.39
N ARG A 330 -23.09 -3.28 7.04
CA ARG A 330 -21.71 -3.31 7.54
C ARG A 330 -21.74 -3.32 9.05
N ILE A 331 -21.07 -4.27 9.65
CA ILE A 331 -21.09 -4.45 11.12
C ILE A 331 -19.71 -4.85 11.65
N ALA A 332 -19.25 -4.12 12.63
CA ALA A 332 -18.04 -4.39 13.40
C ALA A 332 -18.07 -3.65 14.73
N GLU A 333 -17.13 -3.98 15.61
CA GLU A 333 -16.84 -3.14 16.76
C GLU A 333 -15.91 -1.98 16.43
N THR A 334 -15.75 -1.01 17.35
CA THR A 334 -15.05 0.27 17.10
C THR A 334 -13.69 0.09 16.42
N GLU A 335 -12.87 -0.87 16.86
CA GLU A 335 -11.53 -1.11 16.33
C GLU A 335 -11.51 -1.49 14.86
N LYS A 336 -12.55 -2.14 14.37
CA LYS A 336 -12.63 -2.63 12.99
C LYS A 336 -13.76 -2.00 12.16
N TYR A 337 -14.46 -1.02 12.74
CA TYR A 337 -15.53 -0.33 12.01
C TYR A 337 -15.04 0.39 10.73
N PRO A 338 -13.91 1.11 10.74
CA PRO A 338 -13.37 1.68 9.50
C PRO A 338 -13.04 0.64 8.43
N HIS A 339 -12.65 -0.57 8.84
CA HIS A 339 -12.26 -1.63 7.91
C HIS A 339 -13.46 -2.14 7.10
N VAL A 340 -14.60 -2.38 7.74
CA VAL A 340 -15.82 -2.83 7.04
C VAL A 340 -16.57 -1.68 6.35
N THR A 341 -16.22 -0.43 6.61
CA THR A 341 -16.84 0.77 6.02
C THR A 341 -15.90 1.44 5.03
N PHE A 342 -15.03 2.32 5.47
CA PHE A 342 -14.13 3.12 4.64
C PHE A 342 -13.24 2.26 3.71
N PHE A 343 -12.47 1.33 4.27
CA PHE A 343 -11.53 0.50 3.50
C PHE A 343 -12.26 -0.47 2.56
N PHE A 344 -13.26 -1.17 3.05
CA PHE A 344 -14.05 -2.08 2.21
C PHE A 344 -14.80 -1.35 1.09
N SER A 345 -15.14 -0.10 1.28
CA SER A 345 -15.80 0.76 0.28
C SER A 345 -14.80 1.49 -0.64
N GLY A 346 -13.51 1.11 -0.62
CA GLY A 346 -12.49 1.68 -1.49
C GLY A 346 -12.11 3.13 -1.18
N GLY A 347 -12.20 3.54 0.09
CA GLY A 347 -11.90 4.90 0.54
C GLY A 347 -13.11 5.84 0.55
N ARG A 348 -14.32 5.33 0.38
CA ARG A 348 -15.56 6.11 0.44
C ARG A 348 -16.09 6.17 1.88
N GLU A 349 -16.25 7.38 2.41
CA GLU A 349 -16.83 7.62 3.73
C GLU A 349 -18.35 7.49 3.75
N LYS A 350 -19.01 8.05 2.74
CA LYS A 350 -20.48 8.08 2.67
C LYS A 350 -21.05 6.68 2.40
N PRO A 351 -22.03 6.23 3.19
CA PRO A 351 -22.75 4.99 2.90
C PRO A 351 -23.34 4.97 1.48
N PHE A 352 -23.42 3.77 0.91
CA PHE A 352 -24.14 3.54 -0.33
C PHE A 352 -25.67 3.60 -0.10
N GLU A 353 -26.43 3.86 -1.14
CA GLU A 353 -27.89 3.73 -1.04
C GLU A 353 -28.25 2.27 -0.73
N GLY A 354 -29.10 2.07 0.27
CA GLY A 354 -29.42 0.72 0.79
C GLY A 354 -28.40 0.12 1.75
N GLU A 355 -27.33 0.87 2.12
CA GLU A 355 -26.37 0.46 3.12
C GLU A 355 -26.78 0.93 4.53
N SER A 356 -26.81 0.00 5.47
CA SER A 356 -26.94 0.27 6.89
C SER A 356 -25.64 -0.09 7.61
N ARG A 357 -25.29 0.67 8.64
CA ARG A 357 -24.07 0.49 9.43
C ARG A 357 -24.41 0.25 10.89
N LEU A 358 -23.92 -0.86 11.44
CA LEU A 358 -24.08 -1.21 12.83
C LEU A 358 -22.71 -1.17 13.53
N LEU A 359 -22.56 -0.24 14.45
CA LEU A 359 -21.36 -0.09 15.27
C LEU A 359 -21.63 -0.63 16.67
N CYS A 360 -20.81 -1.61 17.08
CA CYS A 360 -20.77 -2.08 18.46
C CYS A 360 -19.56 -1.46 19.16
N PRO A 361 -19.73 -0.67 20.24
CA PRO A 361 -18.58 -0.09 20.92
C PRO A 361 -17.63 -1.16 21.46
N SER A 362 -16.34 -1.02 21.21
CA SER A 362 -15.31 -1.86 21.84
C SER A 362 -15.23 -1.60 23.35
N PRO A 363 -14.85 -2.58 24.16
CA PRO A 363 -14.75 -2.39 25.60
C PRO A 363 -13.64 -1.40 25.95
N LYS A 364 -13.87 -0.59 26.99
CA LYS A 364 -12.90 0.42 27.47
C LYS A 364 -11.92 -0.21 28.46
N VAL A 365 -11.01 -1.01 27.96
CA VAL A 365 -9.91 -1.64 28.71
C VAL A 365 -8.56 -1.14 28.19
N ALA A 366 -7.52 -1.24 29.01
CA ALA A 366 -6.18 -0.78 28.63
C ALA A 366 -5.61 -1.62 27.47
N THR A 367 -5.78 -2.94 27.55
CA THR A 367 -5.40 -3.91 26.53
C THR A 367 -6.46 -5.01 26.45
N TYR A 368 -6.68 -5.60 25.29
CA TYR A 368 -7.78 -6.53 25.06
C TYR A 368 -7.55 -7.95 25.62
N ASP A 369 -6.38 -8.27 26.10
CA ASP A 369 -6.17 -9.48 26.91
C ASP A 369 -6.93 -9.45 28.24
N LEU A 370 -7.27 -8.27 28.73
CA LEU A 370 -8.11 -8.08 29.92
C LEU A 370 -9.59 -8.40 29.67
N GLN A 371 -10.03 -8.36 28.42
CA GLN A 371 -11.39 -8.72 28.00
C GLN A 371 -11.36 -9.32 26.59
N PRO A 372 -10.92 -10.60 26.45
CA PRO A 372 -10.76 -11.25 25.15
C PRO A 372 -12.06 -11.40 24.35
N GLU A 373 -13.20 -11.43 25.01
CA GLU A 373 -14.51 -11.45 24.37
C GLU A 373 -14.78 -10.18 23.55
N MET A 374 -14.12 -9.08 23.90
CA MET A 374 -14.33 -7.78 23.31
C MET A 374 -15.84 -7.48 23.13
N SER A 375 -16.29 -7.14 21.93
CA SER A 375 -17.72 -6.91 21.66
C SER A 375 -18.33 -7.97 20.72
N ALA A 376 -17.73 -9.16 20.63
CA ALA A 376 -18.19 -10.21 19.71
C ALA A 376 -19.65 -10.63 19.99
N PHE A 377 -20.04 -10.77 21.26
CA PHE A 377 -21.42 -11.08 21.63
C PHE A 377 -22.38 -9.95 21.25
N GLY A 378 -21.96 -8.69 21.40
CA GLY A 378 -22.74 -7.53 20.95
C GLY A 378 -22.96 -7.51 19.44
N ILE A 379 -21.96 -7.87 18.66
CA ILE A 379 -22.07 -8.02 17.19
C ILE A 379 -23.06 -9.12 16.85
N ARG A 380 -22.94 -10.31 17.47
CA ARG A 380 -23.89 -11.41 17.32
C ARG A 380 -25.32 -10.97 17.59
N ASP A 381 -25.54 -10.33 18.72
CA ASP A 381 -26.87 -9.94 19.20
C ASP A 381 -27.48 -8.80 18.34
N ALA A 382 -26.65 -8.00 17.69
CA ALA A 382 -27.08 -6.97 16.74
C ALA A 382 -27.45 -7.53 15.36
N ILE A 383 -26.69 -8.50 14.85
CA ILE A 383 -26.91 -8.99 13.47
C ILE A 383 -27.96 -10.09 13.39
N VAL A 384 -28.07 -10.97 14.37
CA VAL A 384 -29.02 -12.09 14.34
C VAL A 384 -30.47 -11.63 14.10
N PRO A 385 -30.99 -10.58 14.77
CA PRO A 385 -32.33 -10.07 14.47
C PRO A 385 -32.51 -9.58 13.02
N GLU A 386 -31.47 -8.97 12.44
CA GLU A 386 -31.52 -8.48 11.05
C GLU A 386 -31.57 -9.64 10.05
N LEU A 387 -30.83 -10.72 10.31
CA LEU A 387 -30.90 -11.95 9.50
C LEU A 387 -32.28 -12.60 9.56
N ILE A 388 -32.92 -12.61 10.72
CA ILE A 388 -34.28 -13.14 10.92
C ILE A 388 -35.32 -12.33 10.16
N LYS A 389 -35.19 -11.00 10.12
CA LYS A 389 -36.05 -10.13 9.30
C LYS A 389 -35.94 -10.46 7.81
N GLY A 390 -34.78 -10.85 7.35
CA GLY A 390 -34.52 -11.27 5.98
C GLY A 390 -34.61 -10.17 4.93
N ASP A 391 -34.56 -8.89 5.31
CA ASP A 391 -34.70 -7.74 4.42
C ASP A 391 -33.40 -7.31 3.75
N VAL A 392 -32.27 -7.92 4.11
CA VAL A 392 -30.92 -7.57 3.67
C VAL A 392 -30.40 -8.64 2.73
N ASP A 393 -29.74 -8.25 1.67
CA ASP A 393 -29.15 -9.15 0.66
C ASP A 393 -27.70 -9.51 0.96
N PHE A 394 -26.94 -8.57 1.54
CA PHE A 394 -25.53 -8.76 1.84
C PHE A 394 -25.14 -8.20 3.21
N VAL A 395 -24.31 -8.95 3.94
CA VAL A 395 -23.75 -8.52 5.21
C VAL A 395 -22.22 -8.66 5.16
N CYS A 396 -21.50 -7.60 5.50
CA CYS A 396 -20.06 -7.64 5.78
C CYS A 396 -19.87 -7.48 7.30
N LEU A 397 -19.42 -8.54 7.94
CA LEU A 397 -19.25 -8.63 9.39
C LEU A 397 -17.79 -8.94 9.73
N ASN A 398 -17.24 -8.21 10.71
CA ASN A 398 -15.91 -8.45 11.24
C ASN A 398 -15.93 -8.74 12.72
N PHE A 399 -15.27 -9.83 13.15
CA PHE A 399 -14.91 -10.12 14.53
C PHE A 399 -13.44 -9.79 14.76
N ALA A 400 -13.17 -8.77 15.57
CA ALA A 400 -11.83 -8.21 15.78
C ALA A 400 -10.92 -9.06 16.71
N ASN A 401 -11.50 -9.98 17.45
CA ASN A 401 -10.88 -10.60 18.62
C ASN A 401 -9.53 -11.28 18.34
N PRO A 402 -9.38 -12.17 17.33
CA PRO A 402 -8.12 -12.88 17.13
C PRO A 402 -6.96 -11.93 16.80
N ASP A 403 -7.22 -10.84 16.08
CA ASP A 403 -6.19 -9.85 15.75
C ASP A 403 -5.86 -8.95 16.95
N MET A 404 -6.86 -8.30 17.52
CA MET A 404 -6.66 -7.31 18.58
C MET A 404 -6.10 -7.93 19.86
N VAL A 405 -6.56 -9.12 20.22
CA VAL A 405 -6.01 -9.86 21.38
C VAL A 405 -4.65 -10.46 21.02
N GLY A 406 -4.47 -10.94 19.78
CA GLY A 406 -3.20 -11.44 19.27
C GLY A 406 -2.07 -10.42 19.41
N HIS A 407 -2.33 -9.15 19.14
CA HIS A 407 -1.37 -8.06 19.29
C HIS A 407 -0.87 -7.85 20.72
N THR A 408 -1.57 -8.35 21.72
CA THR A 408 -1.12 -8.28 23.12
C THR A 408 0.00 -9.27 23.45
N GLY A 409 0.18 -10.31 22.62
CA GLY A 409 1.13 -11.40 22.86
C GLY A 409 0.71 -12.35 23.98
N VAL A 410 -0.46 -12.17 24.59
CA VAL A 410 -0.97 -13.04 25.67
C VAL A 410 -1.69 -14.24 25.07
N PHE A 411 -1.02 -15.38 25.02
CA PHE A 411 -1.45 -16.58 24.31
C PHE A 411 -2.82 -17.10 24.78
N GLU A 412 -3.01 -17.27 26.09
CA GLU A 412 -4.27 -17.76 26.68
C GLU A 412 -5.44 -16.81 26.42
N ALA A 413 -5.19 -15.52 26.38
CA ALA A 413 -6.22 -14.54 26.02
C ALA A 413 -6.61 -14.67 24.55
N ALA A 414 -5.66 -14.89 23.64
CA ALA A 414 -5.95 -15.13 22.24
C ALA A 414 -6.70 -16.45 22.02
N VAL A 415 -6.38 -17.51 22.78
CA VAL A 415 -7.18 -18.75 22.78
C VAL A 415 -8.62 -18.47 23.16
N LYS A 416 -8.86 -17.72 24.24
CA LYS A 416 -10.20 -17.32 24.66
C LYS A 416 -10.92 -16.45 23.63
N ALA A 417 -10.20 -15.57 22.96
CA ALA A 417 -10.72 -14.76 21.88
C ALA A 417 -11.22 -15.63 20.72
N CYS A 418 -10.44 -16.62 20.28
CA CYS A 418 -10.82 -17.56 19.23
C CYS A 418 -12.07 -18.40 19.63
N GLU A 419 -12.13 -18.88 20.86
CA GLU A 419 -13.28 -19.63 21.36
C GLU A 419 -14.56 -18.79 21.39
N THR A 420 -14.45 -17.51 21.74
CA THR A 420 -15.58 -16.58 21.73
C THR A 420 -16.07 -16.32 20.30
N VAL A 421 -15.15 -16.13 19.36
CA VAL A 421 -15.50 -15.95 17.95
C VAL A 421 -16.17 -17.19 17.39
N ASP A 422 -15.69 -18.39 17.70
CA ASP A 422 -16.32 -19.65 17.28
C ASP A 422 -17.80 -19.72 17.68
N GLN A 423 -18.12 -19.38 18.94
CA GLN A 423 -19.49 -19.34 19.43
C GLN A 423 -20.36 -18.32 18.69
N CYS A 424 -19.83 -17.14 18.45
CA CYS A 424 -20.55 -16.07 17.74
C CYS A 424 -20.77 -16.41 16.27
N VAL A 425 -19.77 -16.96 15.60
CA VAL A 425 -19.85 -17.42 14.20
C VAL A 425 -20.91 -18.52 14.09
N GLN A 426 -20.96 -19.48 15.04
CA GLN A 426 -21.99 -20.51 15.08
C GLN A 426 -23.39 -19.92 15.05
N ALA A 427 -23.67 -18.95 15.91
CA ALA A 427 -25.00 -18.32 15.98
C ALA A 427 -25.35 -17.58 14.68
N VAL A 428 -24.43 -16.82 14.12
CA VAL A 428 -24.64 -16.05 12.89
C VAL A 428 -24.86 -16.98 11.69
N VAL A 429 -24.00 -17.97 11.50
CA VAL A 429 -24.07 -18.92 10.38
C VAL A 429 -25.34 -19.78 10.46
N THR A 430 -25.65 -20.31 11.62
CA THR A 430 -26.84 -21.14 11.82
C THR A 430 -28.12 -20.34 11.53
N THR A 431 -28.21 -19.11 12.04
CA THR A 431 -29.36 -18.24 11.75
C THR A 431 -29.43 -17.88 10.27
N GLY A 432 -28.29 -17.51 9.67
CA GLY A 432 -28.22 -17.19 8.25
C GLY A 432 -28.70 -18.34 7.36
N LEU A 433 -28.22 -19.56 7.65
CA LEU A 433 -28.60 -20.76 6.90
C LEU A 433 -30.12 -21.05 6.97
N GLN A 434 -30.71 -20.86 8.15
CA GLN A 434 -32.15 -21.02 8.36
C GLN A 434 -32.98 -19.96 7.62
N HIS A 435 -32.41 -18.79 7.32
CA HIS A 435 -33.10 -17.65 6.68
C HIS A 435 -32.63 -17.40 5.24
N GLY A 436 -32.03 -18.40 4.58
CA GLY A 436 -31.70 -18.37 3.15
C GLY A 436 -30.44 -17.56 2.81
N TYR A 437 -29.49 -17.46 3.73
CA TYR A 437 -28.18 -16.88 3.48
C TYR A 437 -27.13 -17.95 3.26
N ALA A 438 -26.28 -17.75 2.28
CA ALA A 438 -24.96 -18.40 2.24
C ALA A 438 -23.99 -17.61 3.12
N SER A 439 -23.13 -18.29 3.87
CA SER A 439 -22.07 -17.65 4.64
C SER A 439 -20.72 -18.00 4.07
N ILE A 440 -19.90 -16.97 3.81
CA ILE A 440 -18.47 -17.12 3.48
C ILE A 440 -17.71 -16.70 4.73
N ILE A 441 -16.98 -17.64 5.34
CA ILE A 441 -16.18 -17.41 6.54
C ILE A 441 -14.72 -17.36 6.12
N ILE A 442 -14.06 -16.22 6.37
CA ILE A 442 -12.66 -15.96 6.02
C ILE A 442 -11.91 -15.28 7.16
N ALA A 443 -10.63 -15.05 6.96
CA ALA A 443 -9.85 -14.01 7.63
C ALA A 443 -9.22 -13.08 6.61
N ASP A 444 -8.77 -11.93 7.04
CA ASP A 444 -8.13 -10.91 6.19
C ASP A 444 -6.61 -10.97 6.23
N HIS A 445 -6.04 -11.54 7.28
CA HIS A 445 -4.63 -11.90 7.47
C HIS A 445 -4.50 -12.85 8.67
N GLY A 446 -3.29 -13.36 8.91
CA GLY A 446 -2.99 -14.12 10.11
C GLY A 446 -2.41 -13.24 11.23
N ASN A 447 -2.62 -13.66 12.47
CA ASN A 447 -2.04 -13.12 13.70
C ASN A 447 -2.03 -14.19 14.79
N SER A 448 -3.21 -14.60 15.27
CA SER A 448 -3.36 -15.59 16.37
C SER A 448 -2.95 -17.02 15.99
N ASP A 449 -2.69 -17.28 14.72
CA ASP A 449 -2.13 -18.55 14.22
C ASP A 449 -0.63 -18.70 14.49
N TYR A 450 0.07 -17.59 14.82
CA TYR A 450 1.50 -17.58 15.11
C TYR A 450 1.83 -16.57 16.22
N MET A 451 1.76 -17.02 17.47
CA MET A 451 1.89 -16.15 18.65
C MET A 451 3.19 -16.33 19.43
N ARG A 452 4.06 -17.23 19.02
CA ARG A 452 5.37 -17.48 19.66
C ARG A 452 6.46 -17.55 18.61
N ASN A 453 7.53 -16.80 18.86
CA ASN A 453 8.77 -16.83 18.05
C ASN A 453 9.55 -18.12 18.29
N ASP A 454 10.61 -18.36 17.51
CA ASP A 454 11.48 -19.55 17.64
C ASP A 454 12.16 -19.65 18.99
N ASP A 455 12.45 -18.52 19.65
CA ASP A 455 13.02 -18.43 20.98
C ASP A 455 12.00 -18.56 22.11
N GLY A 456 10.72 -18.77 21.79
CA GLY A 456 9.60 -18.87 22.75
C GLY A 456 9.05 -17.53 23.22
N SER A 457 9.63 -16.40 22.79
CA SER A 457 9.10 -15.07 23.10
C SER A 457 7.75 -14.82 22.41
N PRO A 458 6.86 -13.96 22.98
CA PRO A 458 5.62 -13.61 22.33
C PRO A 458 5.84 -12.95 20.97
N ASN A 459 5.10 -13.39 19.95
CA ASN A 459 4.96 -12.69 18.70
C ASN A 459 3.67 -11.85 18.72
N THR A 460 3.79 -10.56 18.46
CA THR A 460 2.67 -9.60 18.42
C THR A 460 2.40 -9.07 17.02
N ALA A 461 3.18 -9.51 16.03
CA ALA A 461 3.03 -9.12 14.63
C ALA A 461 2.07 -10.06 13.89
N HIS A 462 1.61 -9.64 12.73
CA HIS A 462 0.86 -10.50 11.83
C HIS A 462 1.73 -11.63 11.28
N SER A 463 1.12 -12.66 10.74
CA SER A 463 1.81 -13.78 10.08
C SER A 463 1.73 -13.68 8.55
N LEU A 464 2.60 -14.42 7.87
CA LEU A 464 2.55 -14.61 6.41
C LEU A 464 1.67 -15.78 6.00
N ASN A 465 0.98 -16.42 6.95
CA ASN A 465 0.22 -17.62 6.70
C ASN A 465 -1.01 -17.36 5.83
N LEU A 466 -1.44 -18.38 5.12
CA LEU A 466 -2.71 -18.35 4.41
C LEU A 466 -3.87 -18.26 5.39
N VAL A 467 -5.00 -17.81 4.92
CA VAL A 467 -6.23 -17.69 5.72
C VAL A 467 -7.31 -18.65 5.21
N PRO A 468 -8.25 -19.09 6.07
CA PRO A 468 -9.32 -19.99 5.67
C PRO A 468 -10.36 -19.31 4.78
N CYS A 469 -11.01 -20.11 3.94
CA CYS A 469 -12.24 -19.73 3.25
C CYS A 469 -13.20 -20.91 3.30
N ILE A 470 -14.35 -20.75 3.95
CA ILE A 470 -15.35 -21.81 4.13
C ILE A 470 -16.68 -21.30 3.58
N LEU A 471 -17.31 -22.07 2.70
CA LEU A 471 -18.62 -21.75 2.13
C LEU A 471 -19.71 -22.61 2.78
N VAL A 472 -20.51 -22.02 3.62
CA VAL A 472 -21.67 -22.69 4.25
C VAL A 472 -22.95 -22.23 3.56
N SER A 473 -23.60 -23.12 2.83
CA SER A 473 -24.89 -22.85 2.19
C SER A 473 -25.72 -24.10 2.01
N ASN A 474 -27.04 -23.92 1.81
CA ASN A 474 -27.92 -25.03 1.49
C ASN A 474 -27.61 -25.58 0.09
N GLY A 475 -27.11 -26.82 0.05
CA GLY A 475 -26.79 -27.50 -1.21
C GLY A 475 -25.39 -27.28 -1.77
N ALA A 476 -24.51 -26.53 -1.12
CA ALA A 476 -23.10 -26.45 -1.50
C ALA A 476 -22.38 -27.78 -1.22
N LYS A 477 -22.02 -28.48 -2.27
CA LYS A 477 -21.28 -29.76 -2.19
C LYS A 477 -20.04 -29.79 -3.07
N ASN A 478 -19.93 -28.85 -4.00
CA ASN A 478 -18.79 -28.80 -4.91
C ASN A 478 -17.58 -28.19 -4.20
N PRO A 479 -16.39 -28.73 -4.42
CA PRO A 479 -15.16 -28.10 -3.93
C PRO A 479 -15.01 -26.67 -4.43
N ILE A 480 -14.53 -25.77 -3.57
CA ILE A 480 -14.13 -24.42 -3.94
C ILE A 480 -12.61 -24.38 -4.12
N LYS A 481 -12.14 -23.44 -4.93
CA LYS A 481 -10.72 -23.30 -5.29
C LYS A 481 -9.99 -22.43 -4.28
N ASP A 482 -8.70 -22.68 -4.11
CA ASP A 482 -7.81 -21.71 -3.45
C ASP A 482 -7.76 -20.40 -4.25
N GLY A 483 -7.58 -19.28 -3.53
CA GLY A 483 -7.58 -17.97 -4.14
C GLY A 483 -6.85 -16.93 -3.30
N LYS A 484 -7.28 -15.70 -3.44
CA LYS A 484 -6.80 -14.53 -2.72
C LYS A 484 -7.97 -13.64 -2.28
N LEU A 485 -7.72 -12.67 -1.41
CA LEU A 485 -8.79 -11.81 -0.89
C LEU A 485 -9.57 -11.08 -1.99
N ALA A 486 -8.89 -10.70 -3.08
CA ALA A 486 -9.51 -10.06 -4.25
C ALA A 486 -10.57 -10.92 -4.96
N ASP A 487 -10.58 -12.21 -4.73
CA ASP A 487 -11.54 -13.14 -5.36
C ASP A 487 -12.89 -13.18 -4.63
N MET A 488 -12.98 -12.59 -3.45
CA MET A 488 -14.19 -12.68 -2.62
C MET A 488 -15.36 -11.85 -3.18
N ALA A 489 -15.16 -10.62 -3.62
CA ALA A 489 -16.25 -9.84 -4.21
C ALA A 489 -16.82 -10.52 -5.48
N PRO A 490 -16.00 -10.98 -6.44
CA PRO A 490 -16.50 -11.81 -7.56
C PRO A 490 -17.27 -13.06 -7.13
N THR A 491 -16.79 -13.75 -6.08
CA THR A 491 -17.45 -14.95 -5.55
C THR A 491 -18.81 -14.63 -4.93
N ILE A 492 -18.89 -13.55 -4.15
CA ILE A 492 -20.15 -13.07 -3.55
C ILE A 492 -21.16 -12.73 -4.64
N LEU A 493 -20.74 -11.97 -5.65
CA LEU A 493 -21.60 -11.61 -6.77
C LEU A 493 -22.06 -12.83 -7.57
N ASP A 494 -21.21 -13.82 -7.76
CA ASP A 494 -21.55 -15.08 -8.44
C ASP A 494 -22.63 -15.85 -7.67
N ILE A 495 -22.50 -15.99 -6.34
CA ILE A 495 -23.54 -16.56 -5.48
C ILE A 495 -24.87 -15.80 -5.61
N MET A 496 -24.80 -14.47 -5.64
CA MET A 496 -25.99 -13.62 -5.75
C MET A 496 -26.60 -13.59 -7.17
N GLY A 497 -25.90 -14.14 -8.16
CA GLY A 497 -26.31 -14.13 -9.56
C GLY A 497 -26.20 -12.73 -10.20
N ILE A 498 -25.27 -11.91 -9.73
CA ILE A 498 -24.99 -10.56 -10.21
C ILE A 498 -23.67 -10.58 -11.00
N PRO A 499 -23.62 -10.04 -12.23
CA PRO A 499 -22.36 -9.93 -12.95
C PRO A 499 -21.34 -9.07 -12.21
N LYS A 500 -20.07 -9.51 -12.17
CA LYS A 500 -18.99 -8.70 -11.62
C LYS A 500 -18.71 -7.48 -12.50
N ALA A 501 -18.27 -6.40 -11.88
CA ALA A 501 -17.83 -5.21 -12.60
C ALA A 501 -16.56 -5.51 -13.44
N PRO A 502 -16.37 -4.86 -14.60
CA PRO A 502 -15.17 -5.06 -15.44
C PRO A 502 -13.84 -4.80 -14.71
N GLU A 503 -13.84 -3.86 -13.76
CA GLU A 503 -12.67 -3.50 -12.96
C GLU A 503 -12.27 -4.59 -11.95
N MET A 504 -13.17 -5.49 -11.62
CA MET A 504 -12.87 -6.62 -10.74
C MET A 504 -12.07 -7.68 -11.49
N THR A 505 -10.76 -7.70 -11.26
CA THR A 505 -9.84 -8.68 -11.86
C THR A 505 -9.79 -10.00 -11.12
N GLY A 506 -10.32 -10.06 -9.90
CA GLY A 506 -10.50 -11.29 -9.15
C GLY A 506 -11.46 -12.27 -9.87
N ASN A 507 -11.38 -13.53 -9.50
CA ASN A 507 -12.20 -14.58 -10.08
C ASN A 507 -13.06 -15.27 -9.01
N SER A 508 -14.26 -15.70 -9.37
CA SER A 508 -15.04 -16.55 -8.48
C SER A 508 -14.29 -17.86 -8.22
N ILE A 509 -14.27 -18.30 -6.98
CA ILE A 509 -13.63 -19.57 -6.55
C ILE A 509 -14.59 -20.76 -6.56
N LEU A 510 -15.84 -20.56 -6.98
CA LEU A 510 -16.86 -21.61 -7.10
C LEU A 510 -16.56 -22.60 -8.21
#